data_2d69933931e9b0456040b5f873d2ae82
#
_entry.id   2d69933931e9b0456040b5f873d2ae82
#
_cell.length_a   1.000
_cell.length_b   1.000
_cell.length_c   1.000
_cell.angle_alpha   90.00
_cell.angle_beta   90.00
_cell.angle_gamma   90.00
#
_symmetry.space_group_name_H-M   'P 1'
#
loop_
_entity.id
_entity.type
_entity.pdbx_description
1 polymer ?
#
loop_
_entity_poly.entity_id
_entity_poly.type
_entity_poly.pdbx_seq_one_letter_code
_entity_poly.pdbx_strand_id
1 'polypeptide(L)'
;NVLFAQDWLSKIAEFANTIVSADEVLVADWDGDGVDTFILRTGNEYTFLETNRVDSDSFVEVLGQPEDAAVVGDFDGDGYDDLALRTAGTAVFDIYFINSSSVDPDLTFAYGRPSDVPVAGDWDGDGVDSLGVQRGATFFLRNELSGGAADAPFTFGRAGDIALTG
;
A
#
# COMPACT_ATOMS: atom_id res chain seq x y z
N ASN A 1 -3.23 -40.03 10.91
CA ASN A 1 -4.06 -39.13 10.09
C ASN A 1 -4.81 -38.05 10.93
N VAL A 2 -5.10 -38.30 12.19
CA VAL A 2 -5.79 -37.31 13.06
C VAL A 2 -4.83 -36.18 13.51
N LEU A 3 -3.57 -36.50 13.76
CA LEU A 3 -2.55 -35.54 14.15
C LEU A 3 -2.28 -34.47 13.05
N PHE A 4 -2.26 -34.85 11.78
CA PHE A 4 -2.07 -33.91 10.67
C PHE A 4 -3.25 -32.94 10.48
N ALA A 5 -4.48 -33.41 10.72
CA ALA A 5 -5.66 -32.56 10.61
C ALA A 5 -5.76 -31.53 11.74
N GLN A 6 -5.32 -31.88 12.95
CA GLN A 6 -5.28 -30.96 14.09
C GLN A 6 -4.19 -29.89 13.91
N ASP A 7 -3.03 -30.26 13.36
CA ASP A 7 -1.94 -29.35 13.06
C ASP A 7 -2.39 -28.33 11.98
N TRP A 8 -3.04 -28.81 10.93
CA TRP A 8 -3.57 -27.96 9.85
C TRP A 8 -4.64 -26.97 10.35
N LEU A 9 -5.58 -27.41 11.17
CA LEU A 9 -6.61 -26.54 11.75
C LEU A 9 -6.00 -25.48 12.69
N SER A 10 -4.95 -25.85 13.43
CA SER A 10 -4.21 -24.92 14.28
C SER A 10 -3.54 -23.81 13.46
N LYS A 11 -2.88 -24.17 12.34
CA LYS A 11 -2.25 -23.21 11.42
C LYS A 11 -3.26 -22.29 10.75
N ILE A 12 -4.42 -22.81 10.33
CA ILE A 12 -5.51 -21.97 9.78
C ILE A 12 -5.98 -20.95 10.82
N ALA A 13 -6.16 -21.37 12.07
CA ALA A 13 -6.60 -20.47 13.13
C ALA A 13 -5.54 -19.41 13.46
N GLU A 14 -4.26 -19.78 13.43
CA GLU A 14 -3.14 -18.86 13.60
C GLU A 14 -3.06 -17.82 12.50
N PHE A 15 -3.13 -18.24 11.24
CA PHE A 15 -3.15 -17.36 10.08
C PHE A 15 -4.33 -16.38 10.11
N ALA A 16 -5.54 -16.89 10.39
CA ALA A 16 -6.72 -16.06 10.54
C ALA A 16 -6.57 -15.04 11.68
N ASN A 17 -5.98 -15.43 12.81
CA ASN A 17 -5.69 -14.52 13.91
C ASN A 17 -4.66 -13.44 13.51
N THR A 18 -3.63 -13.81 12.77
CA THR A 18 -2.61 -12.88 12.29
C THR A 18 -3.23 -11.79 11.40
N ILE A 19 -4.05 -12.19 10.42
CA ILE A 19 -4.78 -11.22 9.57
C ILE A 19 -5.74 -10.35 10.39
N VAL A 20 -6.50 -10.95 11.31
CA VAL A 20 -7.48 -10.21 12.13
C VAL A 20 -6.82 -9.28 13.14
N SER A 21 -5.58 -9.54 13.55
CA SER A 21 -4.84 -8.69 14.49
C SER A 21 -4.05 -7.57 13.82
N ALA A 22 -3.91 -7.58 12.50
CA ALA A 22 -3.30 -6.49 11.77
C ALA A 22 -4.16 -5.22 11.85
N ASP A 23 -3.51 -4.05 11.94
CA ASP A 23 -4.20 -2.76 11.93
C ASP A 23 -4.73 -2.45 10.52
N GLU A 24 -4.02 -2.91 9.50
CA GLU A 24 -4.34 -2.72 8.09
C GLU A 24 -3.86 -3.93 7.26
N VAL A 25 -4.60 -4.24 6.21
CA VAL A 25 -4.22 -5.25 5.21
C VAL A 25 -4.14 -4.56 3.85
N LEU A 26 -2.95 -4.56 3.27
CA LEU A 26 -2.72 -4.10 1.90
C LEU A 26 -2.65 -5.31 0.99
N VAL A 27 -2.92 -5.11 -0.30
CA VAL A 27 -2.90 -6.15 -1.33
C VAL A 27 -2.03 -5.64 -2.47
N ALA A 28 -1.01 -6.39 -2.84
CA ALA A 28 0.02 -5.95 -3.77
C ALA A 28 0.76 -7.13 -4.42
N ASP A 29 1.20 -6.96 -5.65
CA ASP A 29 2.18 -7.83 -6.32
C ASP A 29 3.61 -7.34 -6.02
N TRP A 30 4.00 -7.45 -4.76
CA TRP A 30 5.28 -6.92 -4.28
C TRP A 30 6.51 -7.75 -4.73
N ASP A 31 6.32 -8.99 -5.22
CA ASP A 31 7.40 -9.88 -5.71
C ASP A 31 7.43 -10.03 -7.24
N GLY A 32 6.49 -9.37 -7.95
CA GLY A 32 6.45 -9.29 -9.40
C GLY A 32 6.09 -10.60 -10.09
N ASP A 33 5.41 -11.52 -9.39
CA ASP A 33 5.01 -12.83 -9.95
C ASP A 33 3.66 -12.78 -10.71
N GLY A 34 2.98 -11.64 -10.71
CA GLY A 34 1.68 -11.40 -11.32
C GLY A 34 0.52 -11.83 -10.41
N VAL A 35 0.75 -12.05 -9.13
CA VAL A 35 -0.28 -12.47 -8.16
C VAL A 35 -0.22 -11.62 -6.89
N ASP A 36 -1.23 -10.83 -6.68
CA ASP A 36 -1.35 -10.03 -5.47
C ASP A 36 -1.33 -10.87 -4.20
N THR A 37 -0.53 -10.48 -3.25
CA THR A 37 -0.44 -11.09 -1.92
C THR A 37 -0.70 -10.07 -0.81
N PHE A 38 -0.87 -10.55 0.42
CA PHE A 38 -1.15 -9.68 1.55
C PHE A 38 0.14 -9.08 2.13
N ILE A 39 0.08 -7.79 2.40
CA ILE A 39 1.01 -7.09 3.28
C ILE A 39 0.22 -6.75 4.55
N LEU A 40 0.62 -7.32 5.69
CA LEU A 40 -0.04 -7.10 6.97
C LEU A 40 0.70 -6.01 7.73
N ARG A 41 -0.01 -4.95 8.12
CA ARG A 41 0.57 -3.84 8.87
C ARG A 41 0.14 -3.88 10.34
N THR A 42 1.09 -3.71 11.25
CA THR A 42 0.86 -3.47 12.68
C THR A 42 1.74 -2.33 13.15
N GLY A 43 1.13 -1.18 13.42
CA GLY A 43 1.88 0.06 13.65
C GLY A 43 2.67 0.46 12.41
N ASN A 44 4.00 0.43 12.50
CA ASN A 44 4.91 0.67 11.37
C ASN A 44 5.71 -0.59 10.95
N GLU A 45 5.29 -1.76 11.38
CA GLU A 45 5.80 -3.04 10.91
C GLU A 45 4.94 -3.55 9.76
N TYR A 46 5.54 -3.84 8.63
CA TYR A 46 4.92 -4.38 7.42
C TYR A 46 5.42 -5.81 7.20
N THR A 47 4.52 -6.79 7.30
CA THR A 47 4.81 -8.21 7.05
C THR A 47 4.35 -8.56 5.63
N PHE A 48 5.30 -8.80 4.76
CA PHE A 48 5.09 -9.21 3.37
C PHE A 48 4.95 -10.73 3.31
N LEU A 49 3.83 -11.23 2.80
CA LEU A 49 3.58 -12.66 2.63
C LEU A 49 3.92 -13.08 1.20
N GLU A 50 4.73 -14.14 1.03
CA GLU A 50 5.04 -14.67 -0.32
C GLU A 50 3.84 -15.35 -0.99
N THR A 51 2.87 -15.80 -0.20
CA THR A 51 1.63 -16.40 -0.72
C THR A 51 0.47 -16.13 0.23
N ASN A 52 -0.76 -16.11 -0.28
CA ASN A 52 -1.98 -16.02 0.54
C ASN A 52 -2.35 -17.35 1.21
N ARG A 53 -1.37 -18.07 1.79
CA ARG A 53 -1.54 -19.37 2.42
C ARG A 53 -1.14 -19.36 3.88
N VAL A 54 -1.67 -20.34 4.62
CA VAL A 54 -1.46 -20.52 6.07
C VAL A 54 0.00 -20.74 6.47
N ASP A 55 0.82 -21.25 5.56
CA ASP A 55 2.22 -21.61 5.76
C ASP A 55 3.14 -20.80 4.83
N SER A 56 2.71 -19.58 4.49
CA SER A 56 3.51 -18.65 3.69
C SER A 56 4.81 -18.28 4.41
N ASP A 57 5.91 -18.29 3.69
CA ASP A 57 7.09 -17.56 4.10
C ASP A 57 6.78 -16.06 4.08
N SER A 58 7.50 -15.30 4.88
CA SER A 58 7.29 -13.85 5.01
C SER A 58 8.54 -13.15 5.51
N PHE A 59 8.64 -11.87 5.25
CA PHE A 59 9.63 -11.00 5.88
C PHE A 59 8.96 -9.75 6.45
N VAL A 60 9.65 -9.04 7.32
CA VAL A 60 9.13 -7.84 7.99
C VAL A 60 10.05 -6.67 7.73
N GLU A 61 9.45 -5.56 7.31
CA GLU A 61 10.09 -4.26 7.22
C GLU A 61 9.47 -3.29 8.22
N VAL A 62 10.29 -2.37 8.74
CA VAL A 62 9.86 -1.31 9.67
C VAL A 62 10.00 0.02 8.95
N LEU A 63 8.91 0.60 8.48
CA LEU A 63 8.89 1.75 7.60
C LEU A 63 7.98 2.85 8.15
N GLY A 64 8.41 4.11 8.01
CA GLY A 64 7.61 5.26 8.43
C GLY A 64 7.24 5.30 9.91
N GLN A 65 6.05 5.82 10.20
CA GLN A 65 5.47 5.92 11.55
C GLN A 65 4.13 5.19 11.63
N PRO A 66 3.71 4.75 12.83
CA PRO A 66 2.48 3.98 12.99
C PRO A 66 1.19 4.63 12.45
N GLU A 67 1.15 5.97 12.44
CA GLU A 67 -0.02 6.75 12.03
C GLU A 67 0.01 7.17 10.55
N ASP A 68 1.06 6.81 9.80
CA ASP A 68 1.18 7.16 8.39
C ASP A 68 0.13 6.42 7.56
N ALA A 69 -0.44 7.09 6.56
CA ALA A 69 -1.35 6.43 5.63
C ALA A 69 -0.55 5.73 4.53
N ALA A 70 -0.87 4.47 4.25
CA ALA A 70 -0.20 3.65 3.25
C ALA A 70 -1.05 3.47 1.99
N VAL A 71 -0.40 3.48 0.83
CA VAL A 71 -0.94 3.01 -0.45
C VAL A 71 0.14 2.23 -1.19
N VAL A 72 -0.27 1.31 -2.05
CA VAL A 72 0.61 0.44 -2.84
C VAL A 72 0.40 0.68 -4.33
N GLY A 73 1.40 0.37 -5.14
CA GLY A 73 1.37 0.45 -6.60
C GLY A 73 2.78 0.37 -7.19
N ASP A 74 2.89 0.02 -8.46
CA ASP A 74 4.15 -0.03 -9.20
C ASP A 74 4.58 1.40 -9.59
N PHE A 75 5.27 2.09 -8.65
CA PHE A 75 5.60 3.51 -8.79
C PHE A 75 6.82 3.79 -9.65
N ASP A 76 7.64 2.80 -9.97
CA ASP A 76 8.80 2.97 -10.84
C ASP A 76 8.69 2.22 -12.19
N GLY A 77 7.62 1.45 -12.38
CA GLY A 77 7.29 0.76 -13.62
C GLY A 77 8.11 -0.51 -13.85
N ASP A 78 8.63 -1.12 -12.79
CA ASP A 78 9.47 -2.31 -12.89
C ASP A 78 8.71 -3.63 -12.74
N GLY A 79 7.40 -3.55 -12.45
CA GLY A 79 6.49 -4.69 -12.32
C GLY A 79 6.40 -5.25 -10.91
N TYR A 80 6.94 -4.56 -9.90
CA TYR A 80 6.79 -4.84 -8.49
C TYR A 80 6.01 -3.71 -7.83
N ASP A 81 4.99 -4.04 -7.07
CA ASP A 81 4.28 -3.03 -6.30
C ASP A 81 5.13 -2.53 -5.13
N ASP A 82 5.19 -1.22 -5.03
CA ASP A 82 5.93 -0.44 -4.04
C ASP A 82 5.03 0.06 -2.91
N LEU A 83 5.63 0.66 -1.89
CA LEU A 83 4.92 1.25 -0.77
C LEU A 83 5.11 2.77 -0.74
N ALA A 84 4.01 3.51 -0.75
CA ALA A 84 3.98 4.94 -0.48
C ALA A 84 3.36 5.23 0.88
N LEU A 85 4.10 5.89 1.76
CA LEU A 85 3.66 6.31 3.07
C LEU A 85 3.45 7.81 3.11
N ARG A 86 2.26 8.26 3.52
CA ARG A 86 2.04 9.67 3.77
C ARG A 86 2.15 9.98 5.25
N THR A 87 3.13 10.79 5.61
CA THR A 87 3.39 11.20 6.98
C THR A 87 2.16 11.84 7.60
N ALA A 88 1.71 11.29 8.73
CA ALA A 88 0.51 11.70 9.42
C ALA A 88 0.47 13.20 9.72
N GLY A 89 -0.67 13.83 9.44
CA GLY A 89 -0.87 15.26 9.67
C GLY A 89 -0.09 16.20 8.74
N THR A 90 0.57 15.65 7.71
CA THR A 90 1.31 16.41 6.69
C THR A 90 0.81 16.08 5.28
N ALA A 91 1.40 16.70 4.26
CA ALA A 91 1.22 16.34 2.85
C ALA A 91 2.46 15.67 2.26
N VAL A 92 3.38 15.19 3.09
CA VAL A 92 4.63 14.56 2.66
C VAL A 92 4.39 13.09 2.41
N PHE A 93 4.84 12.63 1.26
CA PHE A 93 4.92 11.22 0.87
C PHE A 93 6.37 10.77 0.87
N ASP A 94 6.60 9.61 1.45
CA ASP A 94 7.84 8.84 1.41
C ASP A 94 7.56 7.57 0.60
N ILE A 95 8.28 7.37 -0.51
CA ILE A 95 8.14 6.22 -1.41
C ILE A 95 9.28 5.26 -1.15
N TYR A 96 8.96 4.00 -0.99
CA TYR A 96 9.90 2.90 -0.79
C TYR A 96 9.74 1.92 -1.94
N PHE A 97 10.73 1.86 -2.84
CA PHE A 97 10.78 0.84 -3.89
C PHE A 97 11.16 -0.51 -3.27
N ILE A 98 10.28 -1.48 -3.40
CA ILE A 98 10.39 -2.76 -2.66
C ILE A 98 11.65 -3.56 -3.04
N ASN A 99 12.12 -3.45 -4.27
CA ASN A 99 13.35 -4.07 -4.74
C ASN A 99 14.61 -3.22 -4.45
N SER A 100 14.47 -2.04 -3.86
CA SER A 100 15.58 -1.23 -3.37
C SER A 100 16.23 -1.90 -2.15
N SER A 101 17.53 -1.75 -2.01
CA SER A 101 18.25 -2.20 -0.81
C SER A 101 18.28 -1.13 0.30
N SER A 102 17.55 -0.03 0.11
CA SER A 102 17.50 1.09 1.05
C SER A 102 16.43 0.86 2.11
N VAL A 103 16.72 1.22 3.35
CA VAL A 103 15.74 1.35 4.43
C VAL A 103 15.22 2.79 4.56
N ASP A 104 15.87 3.74 3.87
CA ASP A 104 15.43 5.13 3.75
C ASP A 104 14.54 5.26 2.50
N PRO A 105 13.60 6.21 2.48
CA PRO A 105 12.76 6.44 1.31
C PRO A 105 13.59 6.73 0.06
N ASP A 106 13.22 6.11 -1.07
CA ASP A 106 13.86 6.37 -2.37
C ASP A 106 13.45 7.74 -2.93
N LEU A 107 12.20 8.16 -2.66
CA LEU A 107 11.69 9.48 -2.99
C LEU A 107 10.94 10.09 -1.79
N THR A 108 11.06 11.41 -1.63
CA THR A 108 10.27 12.18 -0.67
C THR A 108 9.79 13.48 -1.31
N PHE A 109 8.48 13.73 -1.28
CA PHE A 109 7.89 14.97 -1.80
C PHE A 109 6.57 15.30 -1.09
N ALA A 110 6.09 16.55 -1.27
CA ALA A 110 4.82 16.98 -0.70
C ALA A 110 3.77 17.14 -1.80
N TYR A 111 2.59 16.52 -1.63
CA TYR A 111 1.46 16.63 -2.54
C TYR A 111 0.12 16.68 -1.80
N GLY A 112 -0.80 17.52 -2.28
CA GLY A 112 -2.10 17.69 -1.66
C GLY A 112 -2.10 18.52 -0.37
N ARG A 113 -2.98 18.19 0.55
CA ARG A 113 -3.13 18.82 1.88
C ARG A 113 -3.06 17.77 2.99
N PRO A 114 -2.72 18.15 4.22
CA PRO A 114 -2.63 17.20 5.34
C PRO A 114 -3.88 16.35 5.60
N SER A 115 -5.07 16.87 5.26
CA SER A 115 -6.35 16.18 5.48
C SER A 115 -6.87 15.39 4.29
N ASP A 116 -6.16 15.39 3.16
CA ASP A 116 -6.58 14.62 1.98
C ASP A 116 -6.29 13.13 2.20
N VAL A 117 -7.05 12.26 1.54
CA VAL A 117 -6.84 10.81 1.57
C VAL A 117 -5.96 10.42 0.37
N PRO A 118 -4.83 9.73 0.58
CA PRO A 118 -4.00 9.28 -0.53
C PRO A 118 -4.71 8.20 -1.36
N VAL A 119 -4.43 8.20 -2.66
CA VAL A 119 -4.84 7.17 -3.61
C VAL A 119 -3.70 6.91 -4.58
N ALA A 120 -3.59 5.69 -5.08
CA ALA A 120 -2.60 5.29 -6.09
C ALA A 120 -3.29 4.60 -7.27
N GLY A 121 -2.67 4.62 -8.43
CA GLY A 121 -3.12 3.95 -9.64
C GLY A 121 -2.48 4.51 -10.90
N ASP A 122 -2.64 3.81 -12.00
CA ASP A 122 -2.21 4.24 -13.33
C ASP A 122 -3.26 5.18 -13.96
N TRP A 123 -3.09 6.50 -13.76
CA TRP A 123 -4.08 7.50 -14.17
C TRP A 123 -4.08 7.82 -15.64
N ASP A 124 -3.00 7.57 -16.36
CA ASP A 124 -2.87 7.89 -17.79
C ASP A 124 -2.71 6.67 -18.71
N GLY A 125 -2.64 5.46 -18.13
CA GLY A 125 -2.62 4.20 -18.84
C GLY A 125 -1.25 3.85 -19.42
N ASP A 126 -0.17 4.37 -18.83
CA ASP A 126 1.20 4.12 -19.30
C ASP A 126 1.83 2.88 -18.66
N GLY A 127 1.16 2.26 -17.68
CA GLY A 127 1.59 1.07 -16.97
C GLY A 127 2.45 1.36 -15.73
N VAL A 128 2.54 2.64 -15.31
CA VAL A 128 3.24 3.05 -14.09
C VAL A 128 2.24 3.72 -13.16
N ASP A 129 2.15 3.23 -11.94
CA ASP A 129 1.28 3.84 -10.95
C ASP A 129 1.82 5.19 -10.48
N SER A 130 0.89 6.06 -10.14
CA SER A 130 1.22 7.37 -9.61
C SER A 130 0.27 7.78 -8.49
N LEU A 131 0.58 8.88 -7.80
CA LEU A 131 -0.15 9.29 -6.62
C LEU A 131 -1.22 10.33 -6.94
N GLY A 132 -2.32 10.21 -6.22
CA GLY A 132 -3.36 11.18 -6.14
C GLY A 132 -3.80 11.43 -4.69
N VAL A 133 -4.69 12.39 -4.51
CA VAL A 133 -5.35 12.61 -3.24
C VAL A 133 -6.84 12.87 -3.43
N GLN A 134 -7.65 12.32 -2.54
CA GLN A 134 -9.09 12.59 -2.46
C GLN A 134 -9.39 13.63 -1.40
N ARG A 135 -10.16 14.64 -1.76
CA ARG A 135 -10.70 15.67 -0.87
C ARG A 135 -12.20 15.76 -1.02
N GLY A 136 -12.93 15.21 -0.08
CA GLY A 136 -14.38 15.05 -0.19
C GLY A 136 -14.73 14.17 -1.39
N ALA A 137 -15.43 14.72 -2.38
CA ALA A 137 -15.76 14.03 -3.63
C ALA A 137 -14.82 14.40 -4.79
N THR A 138 -13.76 15.17 -4.55
CA THR A 138 -12.84 15.62 -5.61
C THR A 138 -11.54 14.89 -5.51
N PHE A 139 -11.09 14.32 -6.65
CA PHE A 139 -9.80 13.68 -6.83
C PHE A 139 -8.85 14.66 -7.49
N PHE A 140 -7.64 14.70 -6.97
CA PHE A 140 -6.52 15.48 -7.48
C PHE A 140 -5.43 14.46 -7.84
N LEU A 141 -5.31 14.11 -9.11
CA LEU A 141 -4.39 13.10 -9.62
C LEU A 141 -3.16 13.77 -10.22
N ARG A 142 -2.03 13.09 -10.14
CA ARG A 142 -0.78 13.57 -10.71
C ARG A 142 0.02 12.38 -11.23
N ASN A 143 0.40 12.46 -12.52
CA ASN A 143 1.15 11.40 -13.21
C ASN A 143 2.67 11.39 -12.93
N GLU A 144 3.15 12.37 -12.15
CA GLU A 144 4.56 12.40 -11.74
C GLU A 144 4.67 12.25 -10.23
N LEU A 145 5.59 11.45 -9.74
CA LEU A 145 5.93 11.32 -8.31
C LEU A 145 6.67 12.57 -7.81
N SER A 146 5.95 13.68 -7.78
CA SER A 146 6.52 14.98 -7.39
C SER A 146 5.44 15.90 -6.81
N GLY A 147 5.86 16.93 -6.09
CA GLY A 147 4.97 18.02 -5.67
C GLY A 147 4.52 18.89 -6.84
N GLY A 148 3.41 19.60 -6.66
CA GLY A 148 2.92 20.53 -7.67
C GLY A 148 1.40 20.59 -7.78
N ALA A 149 0.89 21.04 -8.93
CA ALA A 149 -0.53 21.07 -9.24
C ALA A 149 -0.99 19.69 -9.72
N ALA A 150 -2.26 19.36 -9.47
CA ALA A 150 -2.89 18.19 -10.09
C ALA A 150 -2.99 18.38 -11.61
N ASP A 151 -2.79 17.29 -12.36
CA ASP A 151 -2.87 17.31 -13.81
C ASP A 151 -4.33 17.47 -14.28
N ALA A 152 -5.26 16.74 -13.66
CA ALA A 152 -6.68 16.81 -13.99
C ALA A 152 -7.56 16.55 -12.74
N PRO A 153 -7.94 17.58 -11.98
CA PRO A 153 -8.90 17.39 -10.89
C PRO A 153 -10.29 17.08 -11.45
N PHE A 154 -10.97 16.08 -10.87
CA PHE A 154 -12.35 15.71 -11.21
C PHE A 154 -13.16 15.37 -9.96
N THR A 155 -14.49 15.42 -10.09
CA THR A 155 -15.40 15.07 -8.99
C THR A 155 -16.13 13.78 -9.32
N PHE A 156 -16.09 12.81 -8.40
CA PHE A 156 -16.78 11.54 -8.51
C PHE A 156 -17.29 11.08 -7.13
N GLY A 157 -18.49 10.52 -7.10
CA GLY A 157 -19.08 10.05 -5.86
C GLY A 157 -19.56 11.20 -4.94
N ARG A 158 -19.47 10.99 -3.64
CA ARG A 158 -19.89 11.92 -2.58
C ARG A 158 -18.79 12.06 -1.53
N ALA A 159 -18.82 13.16 -0.81
CA ALA A 159 -17.93 13.33 0.35
C ALA A 159 -18.19 12.22 1.38
N GLY A 160 -17.15 11.51 1.78
CA GLY A 160 -17.20 10.38 2.70
C GLY A 160 -17.29 9.00 2.04
N ASP A 161 -17.40 8.93 0.71
CA ASP A 161 -17.20 7.67 0.00
C ASP A 161 -15.73 7.25 0.08
N ILE A 162 -15.49 5.94 0.19
CA ILE A 162 -14.14 5.36 0.18
C ILE A 162 -13.77 5.10 -1.27
N ALA A 163 -12.63 5.62 -1.71
CA ALA A 163 -12.06 5.28 -3.00
C ALA A 163 -11.43 3.88 -2.93
N LEU A 164 -11.72 3.08 -3.93
CA LEU A 164 -10.99 1.86 -4.23
C LEU A 164 -10.33 2.08 -5.58
N THR A 165 -9.03 1.91 -5.64
CA THR A 165 -8.18 2.05 -6.82
C THR A 165 -7.39 0.77 -7.02
N GLY A 166 -6.99 0.47 -8.22
CA GLY A 166 -6.24 -0.71 -8.62
C GLY A 166 -6.27 -0.85 -10.12
#